data_7084ab43e1d1777ea9d4749866f7e151
#
_entry.id   7084ab43e1d1777ea9d4749866f7e151
#
_cell.length_a   1.000
_cell.length_b   1.000
_cell.length_c   1.000
_cell.angle_alpha   90.00
_cell.angle_beta   90.00
_cell.angle_gamma   90.00
#
_symmetry.space_group_name_H-M   'P 1'
#
loop_
_entity.id
_entity.type
_entity.pdbx_description
1 polymer ?
#
loop_
_entity_poly.entity_id
_entity_poly.type
_entity_poly.pdbx_seq_one_letter_code
_entity_poly.pdbx_strand_id
1 'polypeptide(L)'
;DFKTCETVIGFVLAATGSWHTRLHYFVDKLDAIKQKTELTLEPTVVTLATLHGAKGLEWDNVAIIGCNDGVLPSNKSDTPETIEEERRLMYVGMTRAIHRLELHSHAKPCIYLNELVLDQALTITQIALKPGDV
;
A
#
# COMPACT_ATOMS: atom_id res chain seq x y z
N ASP A 1 -6.96 -11.63 11.48
CA ASP A 1 -8.35 -11.32 11.84
C ASP A 1 -9.13 -12.64 11.93
N PHE A 2 -9.84 -12.87 13.04
CA PHE A 2 -10.55 -14.12 13.33
C PHE A 2 -11.60 -14.46 12.26
N LYS A 3 -12.30 -13.45 11.74
CA LYS A 3 -13.27 -13.60 10.62
C LYS A 3 -12.64 -14.14 9.35
N THR A 4 -11.43 -13.72 9.03
CA THR A 4 -10.70 -14.21 7.84
C THR A 4 -10.35 -15.67 8.00
N CYS A 5 -9.92 -16.09 9.19
CA CYS A 5 -9.63 -17.49 9.49
C CYS A 5 -10.90 -18.37 9.39
N GLU A 6 -12.04 -17.92 9.92
CA GLU A 6 -13.31 -18.64 9.80
C GLU A 6 -13.76 -18.79 8.35
N THR A 7 -13.58 -17.76 7.53
CA THR A 7 -13.90 -17.81 6.10
C THR A 7 -13.02 -18.82 5.37
N VAL A 8 -11.72 -18.82 5.62
CA VAL A 8 -10.77 -19.78 5.02
C VAL A 8 -11.08 -21.21 5.45
N ILE A 9 -11.32 -21.43 6.74
CA ILE A 9 -11.72 -22.74 7.28
C ILE A 9 -13.04 -23.19 6.65
N GLY A 10 -14.02 -22.29 6.53
CA GLY A 10 -15.30 -22.57 5.88
C GLY A 10 -15.14 -23.03 4.43
N PHE A 11 -14.27 -22.40 3.65
CA PHE A 11 -13.96 -22.81 2.27
C PHE A 11 -13.32 -24.19 2.20
N VAL A 12 -12.37 -24.48 3.07
CA VAL A 12 -11.69 -25.79 3.11
C VAL A 12 -12.63 -26.91 3.55
N LEU A 13 -13.56 -26.62 4.47
CA LEU A 13 -14.54 -27.59 4.95
C LEU A 13 -15.67 -27.84 3.95
N ALA A 14 -16.03 -26.85 3.11
CA ALA A 14 -17.06 -26.98 2.09
C ALA A 14 -16.65 -27.88 0.91
N ALA A 15 -15.34 -28.04 0.69
CA ALA A 15 -14.84 -28.95 -0.36
C ALA A 15 -14.98 -30.41 0.07
N THR A 16 -15.43 -31.27 -0.86
CA THR A 16 -15.55 -32.70 -0.65
C THR A 16 -14.27 -33.44 -1.02
N GLY A 17 -13.98 -34.56 -0.37
CA GLY A 17 -12.82 -35.40 -0.66
C GLY A 17 -11.75 -35.42 0.43
N SER A 18 -10.58 -35.96 0.10
CA SER A 18 -9.44 -36.07 1.03
C SER A 18 -8.89 -34.67 1.39
N TRP A 19 -8.11 -34.60 2.47
CA TRP A 19 -7.40 -33.39 2.88
C TRP A 19 -6.58 -32.75 1.73
N HIS A 20 -5.86 -33.57 0.96
CA HIS A 20 -5.09 -33.09 -0.19
C HIS A 20 -5.99 -32.47 -1.27
N THR A 21 -7.10 -33.12 -1.60
CA THR A 21 -8.08 -32.59 -2.57
C THR A 21 -8.65 -31.25 -2.15
N ARG A 22 -8.96 -31.09 -0.87
CA ARG A 22 -9.48 -29.83 -0.31
C ARG A 22 -8.46 -28.72 -0.35
N LEU A 23 -7.20 -29.04 -0.05
CA LEU A 23 -6.11 -28.07 -0.09
C LEU A 23 -5.83 -27.60 -1.53
N HIS A 24 -5.76 -28.52 -2.50
CA HIS A 24 -5.61 -28.17 -3.90
C HIS A 24 -6.77 -27.28 -4.40
N TYR A 25 -7.99 -27.67 -4.09
CA TYR A 25 -9.16 -26.84 -4.45
C TYR A 25 -9.07 -25.41 -3.89
N PHE A 26 -8.60 -25.25 -2.66
CA PHE A 26 -8.41 -23.94 -2.05
C PHE A 26 -7.31 -23.14 -2.75
N VAL A 27 -6.16 -23.76 -3.04
CA VAL A 27 -5.06 -23.12 -3.78
C VAL A 27 -5.52 -22.70 -5.18
N ASP A 28 -6.22 -23.58 -5.92
CA ASP A 28 -6.75 -23.25 -7.25
C ASP A 28 -7.72 -22.07 -7.21
N LYS A 29 -8.54 -21.97 -6.15
CA LYS A 29 -9.44 -20.83 -5.96
C LYS A 29 -8.70 -19.53 -5.67
N LEU A 30 -7.65 -19.57 -4.86
CA LEU A 30 -6.79 -18.41 -4.60
C LEU A 30 -6.10 -17.94 -5.88
N ASP A 31 -5.55 -18.86 -6.67
CA ASP A 31 -4.90 -18.55 -7.93
C ASP A 31 -5.89 -17.98 -8.96
N ALA A 32 -7.10 -18.51 -9.02
CA ALA A 32 -8.16 -17.97 -9.88
C ALA A 32 -8.59 -16.54 -9.46
N ILE A 33 -8.65 -16.25 -8.16
CA ILE A 33 -8.91 -14.90 -7.65
C ILE A 33 -7.75 -13.97 -8.00
N LYS A 34 -6.52 -14.42 -7.82
CA LYS A 34 -5.31 -13.66 -8.15
C LYS A 34 -5.26 -13.33 -9.64
N GLN A 35 -5.45 -14.33 -10.52
CA GLN A 35 -5.51 -14.13 -11.97
C GLN A 35 -6.63 -13.18 -12.38
N LYS A 36 -7.81 -13.27 -11.77
CA LYS A 36 -8.92 -12.36 -12.04
C LYS A 36 -8.59 -10.93 -11.64
N THR A 37 -7.86 -10.75 -10.55
CA THR A 37 -7.39 -9.43 -10.10
C THR A 37 -6.30 -8.89 -11.03
N GLU A 38 -5.39 -9.73 -11.50
CA GLU A 38 -4.36 -9.36 -12.47
C GLU A 38 -4.94 -9.02 -13.86
N LEU A 39 -5.96 -9.77 -14.31
CA LEU A 39 -6.65 -9.53 -15.60
C LEU A 39 -7.53 -8.27 -15.60
N THR A 40 -7.93 -7.75 -14.44
CA THR A 40 -8.70 -6.49 -14.33
C THR A 40 -7.81 -5.25 -14.26
N LEU A 41 -6.50 -5.41 -14.17
CA LEU A 41 -5.55 -4.31 -14.27
C LEU A 41 -5.27 -4.01 -15.75
N GLU A 42 -6.23 -3.36 -16.42
CA GLU A 42 -5.94 -2.69 -17.69
C GLU A 42 -4.74 -1.74 -17.45
N PRO A 43 -3.70 -1.78 -18.31
CA PRO A 43 -2.47 -1.00 -18.12
C PRO A 43 -2.67 0.52 -18.09
N THR A 44 -3.90 0.96 -18.32
CA THR A 44 -4.30 2.38 -18.34
C THR A 44 -5.07 2.82 -17.12
N VAL A 45 -5.28 1.95 -16.12
CA VAL A 45 -6.09 2.26 -14.94
C VAL A 45 -5.21 2.77 -13.79
N VAL A 46 -5.59 3.91 -13.23
CA VAL A 46 -5.00 4.41 -11.98
C VAL A 46 -5.70 3.75 -10.79
N THR A 47 -4.93 3.06 -9.96
CA THR A 47 -5.41 2.44 -8.73
C THR A 47 -5.28 3.41 -7.57
N LEU A 48 -6.37 3.68 -6.85
CA LEU A 48 -6.34 4.43 -5.60
C LEU A 48 -6.42 3.45 -4.43
N ALA A 49 -5.48 3.54 -3.51
CA ALA A 49 -5.42 2.70 -2.33
C ALA A 49 -4.92 3.49 -1.12
N THR A 50 -5.30 3.04 0.08
CA THR A 50 -4.64 3.51 1.30
C THR A 50 -3.30 2.78 1.47
N LEU A 51 -2.37 3.35 2.25
CA LEU A 51 -1.10 2.69 2.56
C LEU A 51 -1.31 1.29 3.18
N HIS A 52 -2.31 1.15 4.05
CA HIS A 52 -2.69 -0.15 4.62
C HIS A 52 -3.23 -1.12 3.56
N GLY A 53 -4.08 -0.63 2.66
CA GLY A 53 -4.68 -1.43 1.58
C GLY A 53 -3.67 -1.85 0.50
N ALA A 54 -2.55 -1.15 0.40
CA ALA A 54 -1.48 -1.46 -0.54
C ALA A 54 -0.59 -2.64 -0.12
N LYS A 55 -0.78 -3.17 1.10
CA LYS A 55 0.02 -4.30 1.60
C LYS A 55 -0.18 -5.55 0.73
N GLY A 56 0.92 -6.09 0.20
CA GLY A 56 0.91 -7.28 -0.66
C GLY A 56 0.63 -7.00 -2.14
N LEU A 57 0.41 -5.74 -2.52
CA LEU A 57 0.28 -5.31 -3.91
C LEU A 57 1.57 -4.62 -4.37
N GLU A 58 1.78 -4.53 -5.68
CA GLU A 58 2.91 -3.84 -6.29
C GLU A 58 2.47 -3.20 -7.61
N TRP A 59 3.10 -2.07 -7.97
CA TRP A 59 2.83 -1.32 -9.19
C TRP A 59 4.14 -0.78 -9.79
N ASP A 60 4.17 -0.63 -11.09
CA ASP A 60 5.33 -0.06 -11.78
C ASP A 60 5.66 1.35 -11.27
N ASN A 61 4.63 2.16 -11.07
CA ASN A 61 4.76 3.54 -10.61
C ASN A 61 3.83 3.76 -9.41
N VAL A 62 4.35 4.33 -8.35
CA VAL A 62 3.59 4.66 -7.14
C VAL A 62 3.77 6.12 -6.82
N ALA A 63 2.68 6.82 -6.58
CA ALA A 63 2.67 8.17 -6.03
C ALA A 63 2.01 8.15 -4.65
N ILE A 64 2.77 8.47 -3.60
CA ILE A 64 2.24 8.64 -2.25
C ILE A 64 1.94 10.12 -2.05
N ILE A 65 0.67 10.44 -1.88
CA ILE A 65 0.18 11.79 -1.65
C ILE A 65 -0.05 12.04 -0.16
N GLY A 66 -0.04 13.32 0.24
CA GLY A 66 -0.30 13.70 1.62
C GLY A 66 0.86 13.40 2.58
N CYS A 67 2.10 13.42 2.09
CA CYS A 67 3.30 13.30 2.93
C CYS A 67 3.56 14.58 3.73
N ASN A 68 2.53 15.07 4.42
CA ASN A 68 2.55 16.31 5.18
C ASN A 68 2.59 16.03 6.68
N ASP A 69 3.20 16.96 7.40
CA ASP A 69 3.14 17.00 8.85
C ASP A 69 1.67 16.98 9.34
N GLY A 70 1.35 16.13 10.30
CA GLY A 70 0.00 15.95 10.82
C GLY A 70 -0.93 15.05 9.99
N VAL A 71 -0.53 14.65 8.79
CA VAL A 71 -1.21 13.65 7.97
C VAL A 71 -0.46 12.32 8.06
N LEU A 72 0.86 12.37 7.92
CA LEU A 72 1.76 11.24 8.05
C LEU A 72 3.07 11.70 8.75
N PRO A 73 3.33 11.41 10.02
CA PRO A 73 2.40 10.73 10.94
C PRO A 73 1.14 11.55 11.21
N SER A 74 0.07 10.85 11.56
CA SER A 74 -1.20 11.46 11.92
C SER A 74 -1.04 12.32 13.19
N ASN A 75 -1.80 13.41 13.30
CA ASN A 75 -1.89 14.20 14.54
C ASN A 75 -2.36 13.41 15.78
N LYS A 76 -2.87 12.19 15.59
CA LYS A 76 -3.25 11.27 16.66
C LYS A 76 -2.10 10.38 17.12
N SER A 77 -0.99 10.36 16.38
CA SER A 77 0.19 9.57 16.70
C SER A 77 1.11 10.42 17.56
N ASP A 78 0.89 10.37 18.88
CA ASP A 78 1.50 11.22 19.89
C ASP A 78 2.57 10.49 20.72
N THR A 79 2.72 9.18 20.54
CA THR A 79 3.77 8.38 21.21
C THR A 79 4.88 7.97 20.24
N PRO A 80 6.11 7.74 20.73
CA PRO A 80 7.19 7.25 19.89
C PRO A 80 6.83 5.95 19.16
N GLU A 81 6.07 5.07 19.80
CA GLU A 81 5.64 3.79 19.26
C GLU A 81 4.69 3.97 18.07
N THR A 82 3.70 4.86 18.19
CA THR A 82 2.74 5.15 17.13
C THR A 82 3.38 5.87 15.95
N ILE A 83 4.33 6.76 16.21
CA ILE A 83 5.12 7.43 15.16
C ILE A 83 5.95 6.40 14.40
N GLU A 84 6.57 5.45 15.09
CA GLU A 84 7.37 4.40 14.47
C GLU A 84 6.50 3.40 13.67
N GLU A 85 5.29 3.12 14.12
CA GLU A 85 4.34 2.30 13.38
C GLU A 85 3.94 2.96 12.05
N GLU A 86 3.67 4.26 12.05
CA GLU A 86 3.39 5.02 10.82
C GLU A 86 4.61 5.14 9.91
N ARG A 87 5.82 5.17 10.46
CA ARG A 87 7.05 5.07 9.68
C ARG A 87 7.12 3.76 8.91
N ARG A 88 6.79 2.63 9.57
CA ARG A 88 6.73 1.31 8.91
C ARG A 88 5.65 1.26 7.85
N LEU A 89 4.52 1.92 8.09
CA LEU A 89 3.45 2.03 7.10
C LEU A 89 3.90 2.80 5.85
N MET A 90 4.60 3.91 6.02
CA MET A 90 5.20 4.65 4.90
C MET A 90 6.20 3.78 4.14
N TYR A 91 7.09 3.07 4.85
CA TYR A 91 8.04 2.14 4.24
C TYR A 91 7.31 1.07 3.41
N VAL A 92 6.23 0.47 3.91
CA VAL A 92 5.41 -0.47 3.16
C VAL A 92 4.89 0.17 1.87
N GLY A 93 4.35 1.39 1.93
CA GLY A 93 3.89 2.11 0.74
C GLY A 93 5.00 2.37 -0.28
N MET A 94 6.16 2.82 0.17
CA MET A 94 7.32 3.09 -0.69
C MET A 94 7.80 1.83 -1.42
N THR A 95 7.83 0.70 -0.72
CA THR A 95 8.27 -0.59 -1.28
C THR A 95 7.25 -1.23 -2.23
N ARG A 96 6.12 -0.58 -2.49
CA ARG A 96 5.14 -1.04 -3.52
C ARG A 96 5.52 -0.61 -4.92
N ALA A 97 6.45 0.32 -5.05
CA ALA A 97 6.94 0.79 -6.35
C ALA A 97 8.01 -0.15 -6.90
N ILE A 98 7.79 -0.64 -8.14
CA ILE A 98 8.76 -1.47 -8.86
C ILE A 98 9.79 -0.58 -9.56
N HIS A 99 9.34 0.46 -10.27
CA HIS A 99 10.21 1.28 -11.11
C HIS A 99 10.29 2.73 -10.66
N ARG A 100 9.18 3.35 -10.26
CA ARG A 100 9.14 4.77 -9.92
C ARG A 100 8.33 5.02 -8.67
N LEU A 101 8.93 5.75 -7.76
CA LEU A 101 8.28 6.25 -6.54
C LEU A 101 8.28 7.77 -6.55
N GLU A 102 7.11 8.34 -6.31
CA GLU A 102 6.93 9.77 -6.07
C GLU A 102 6.31 10.01 -4.70
N LEU A 103 6.84 10.98 -3.97
CA LEU A 103 6.35 11.38 -2.65
C LEU A 103 5.91 12.84 -2.73
N HIS A 104 4.61 13.07 -2.53
CA HIS A 104 4.01 14.39 -2.70
C HIS A 104 3.63 15.03 -1.37
N SER A 105 4.11 16.26 -1.18
CA SER A 105 3.72 17.15 -0.07
C SER A 105 3.25 18.48 -0.64
N HIS A 106 2.10 18.96 -0.20
CA HIS A 106 1.54 20.26 -0.60
C HIS A 106 1.64 21.33 0.51
N ALA A 107 2.14 20.95 1.68
CA ALA A 107 2.32 21.81 2.84
C ALA A 107 3.67 21.50 3.51
N LYS A 108 3.78 21.72 4.82
CA LYS A 108 4.99 21.35 5.58
C LYS A 108 5.24 19.85 5.42
N PRO A 109 6.40 19.45 4.87
CA PRO A 109 6.74 18.04 4.69
C PRO A 109 6.73 17.28 6.00
N CYS A 110 6.36 16.00 5.94
CA CYS A 110 6.40 15.14 7.11
C CYS A 110 7.85 14.83 7.55
N ILE A 111 8.01 14.40 8.79
CA ILE A 111 9.32 14.08 9.38
C ILE A 111 10.07 13.03 8.55
N TYR A 112 9.38 12.05 8.00
CA TYR A 112 9.99 10.97 7.21
C TYR A 112 10.58 11.47 5.90
N LEU A 113 9.93 12.44 5.22
CA LEU A 113 10.50 13.07 4.04
C LEU A 113 11.78 13.85 4.36
N ASN A 114 11.78 14.56 5.48
CA ASN A 114 12.96 15.30 5.90
C ASN A 114 14.15 14.38 6.17
N GLU A 115 13.93 13.21 6.74
CA GLU A 115 14.96 12.19 6.97
C GLU A 115 15.52 11.65 5.66
N LEU A 116 14.67 11.31 4.68
CA LEU A 116 15.09 10.83 3.36
C LEU A 116 15.89 11.87 2.57
N VAL A 117 15.57 13.16 2.75
CA VAL A 117 16.32 14.27 2.13
C VAL A 117 17.72 14.41 2.75
N LEU A 118 17.84 14.28 4.06
CA LEU A 118 19.12 14.35 4.76
C LEU A 118 20.06 13.23 4.30
N ASP A 119 19.53 12.04 4.02
CA ASP A 119 20.29 10.89 3.51
C ASP A 119 20.59 10.96 2.01
N GLN A 120 20.23 12.07 1.33
CA GLN A 120 20.39 12.26 -0.13
C GLN A 120 19.73 11.15 -0.97
N ALA A 121 18.77 10.45 -0.40
CA ALA A 121 18.04 9.37 -1.06
C ALA A 121 17.00 9.89 -2.08
N LEU A 122 16.66 11.17 -2.04
CA LEU A 122 15.63 11.79 -2.86
C LEU A 122 16.14 12.97 -3.69
N THR A 123 15.62 13.07 -4.91
CA THR A 123 15.69 14.30 -5.70
C THR A 123 14.44 15.13 -5.43
N ILE A 124 14.62 16.37 -4.94
CA ILE A 124 13.50 17.26 -4.67
C ILE A 124 13.17 18.05 -5.92
N THR A 125 11.94 17.97 -6.38
CA THR A 125 11.37 18.84 -7.40
C THR A 125 10.25 19.67 -6.80
N GLN A 126 10.42 21.00 -6.76
CA GLN A 126 9.34 21.90 -6.35
C GLN A 126 8.53 22.30 -7.56
N ILE A 127 7.23 21.97 -7.55
CA ILE A 127 6.27 22.41 -8.56
C ILE A 127 5.48 23.57 -7.98
N ALA A 128 5.72 24.78 -8.46
CA ALA A 128 4.90 25.93 -8.13
C ALA A 128 3.67 25.96 -9.04
N LEU A 129 2.49 25.68 -8.48
CA LEU A 129 1.23 25.88 -9.19
C LEU A 129 0.94 27.39 -9.31
N LYS A 130 0.64 27.86 -10.53
CA LYS A 130 0.20 29.23 -10.73
C LYS A 130 -1.26 29.39 -10.27
N PRO A 131 -1.66 30.58 -9.77
CA PRO A 131 -3.05 30.87 -9.53
C PRO A 131 -3.85 30.68 -10.83
N GLY A 132 -4.75 29.72 -10.89
CA GLY A 132 -5.56 29.37 -12.06
C GLY A 132 -5.30 27.99 -12.69
N ASP A 133 -4.35 27.21 -12.18
CA ASP A 133 -4.07 25.85 -12.65
C ASP A 133 -4.94 24.77 -11.92
N VAL A 134 -5.97 25.20 -11.15
CA VAL A 134 -6.89 24.32 -10.42
C VAL A 134 -8.33 24.64 -10.83
#